data_355c8cb006af840e1b78b8d00e1998a6
#
_entry.id   355c8cb006af840e1b78b8d00e1998a6
#
_cell.length_a   1.000
_cell.length_b   1.000
_cell.length_c   1.000
_cell.angle_alpha   90.00
_cell.angle_beta   90.00
_cell.angle_gamma   90.00
#
_symmetry.space_group_name_H-M   'P 1'
#
loop_
_entity.id
_entity.type
_entity.pdbx_description
1 polymer ?
#
loop_
_entity_poly.entity_id
_entity_poly.type
_entity_poly.pdbx_seq_one_letter_code
_entity_poly.pdbx_strand_id
1 'polypeptide(L)'
;MNNKFILSIAMMSAFAANNVMASDKGFYLGGAIGTSGIDDGGLVSSTIAPVTFEAEDNSYRVIAGYKFNRIVSIELQYTDYGDVVAKNKADKNDGFTWTPKMASVAANLGYTFNNGVRPFGIIGLSSVDLDMKLADGSRPSSSDFDDTGTGVRYGVGVEFTPPRLSALSLRLGYEADAFTVETYEGYRKVETDVVLDSFYFGATYNF
;
A
#
# COMPACT_ATOMS: atom_id res chain seq x y z
N MET A 1 4.11 23.25 17.24
CA MET A 1 4.83 22.56 16.15
C MET A 1 5.20 21.17 16.66
N ASN A 2 4.63 20.14 16.05
CA ASN A 2 4.76 18.76 16.58
C ASN A 2 6.17 18.20 16.36
N ASN A 3 6.82 17.81 17.46
CA ASN A 3 8.17 17.20 17.47
C ASN A 3 8.32 15.96 16.58
N LYS A 4 7.21 15.35 16.17
CA LYS A 4 7.18 14.21 15.24
C LYS A 4 7.60 14.59 13.81
N PHE A 5 7.29 15.81 13.36
CA PHE A 5 7.66 16.31 12.04
C PHE A 5 9.17 16.62 11.94
N ILE A 6 9.77 17.09 13.02
CA ILE A 6 11.21 17.42 13.09
C ILE A 6 12.05 16.15 13.09
N LEU A 7 11.57 15.06 13.71
CA LEU A 7 12.26 13.78 13.74
C LEU A 7 12.30 13.12 12.34
N SER A 8 11.24 13.30 11.54
CA SER A 8 11.17 12.78 10.16
C SER A 8 12.14 13.49 9.22
N ILE A 9 12.34 14.82 9.39
CA ILE A 9 13.29 15.61 8.59
C ILE A 9 14.72 15.33 9.02
N ALA A 10 14.98 15.09 10.31
CA ALA A 10 16.30 14.75 10.81
C ALA A 10 16.78 13.36 10.37
N MET A 11 15.87 12.38 10.22
CA MET A 11 16.23 11.08 9.63
C MET A 11 16.62 11.18 8.16
N MET A 12 15.97 12.04 7.37
CA MET A 12 16.31 12.25 5.95
C MET A 12 17.70 12.91 5.77
N SER A 13 18.15 13.74 6.71
CA SER A 13 19.44 14.45 6.60
C SER A 13 20.65 13.60 7.00
N ALA A 14 20.48 12.55 7.79
CA ALA A 14 21.58 11.67 8.22
C ALA A 14 22.09 10.73 7.10
N PHE A 15 21.32 10.55 6.02
CA PHE A 15 21.70 9.67 4.91
C PHE A 15 22.37 10.39 3.72
N ALA A 16 22.51 11.71 3.77
CA ALA A 16 22.97 12.53 2.63
C ALA A 16 24.51 12.56 2.39
N ALA A 17 25.30 11.77 3.09
CA ALA A 17 26.76 11.93 3.13
C ALA A 17 27.58 10.79 2.51
N ASN A 18 27.04 10.01 1.59
CA ASN A 18 27.85 9.01 0.89
C ASN A 18 27.88 9.28 -0.61
N ASN A 19 29.09 9.28 -1.18
CA ASN A 19 29.33 9.41 -2.61
C ASN A 19 28.52 8.35 -3.38
N VAL A 20 27.46 8.80 -4.08
CA VAL A 20 26.62 7.96 -4.91
C VAL A 20 27.41 7.60 -6.16
N MET A 21 28.20 6.56 -6.10
CA MET A 21 28.54 5.76 -7.27
C MET A 21 27.31 4.92 -7.55
N ALA A 22 26.85 4.86 -8.80
CA ALA A 22 25.74 4.01 -9.21
C ALA A 22 26.09 2.54 -8.92
N SER A 23 25.89 2.12 -7.70
CA SER A 23 26.16 0.76 -7.23
C SER A 23 24.93 -0.09 -7.57
N ASP A 24 25.14 -1.27 -8.13
CA ASP A 24 24.10 -2.29 -8.28
C ASP A 24 23.54 -2.76 -6.92
N LYS A 25 24.11 -2.26 -5.81
CA LYS A 25 23.76 -2.55 -4.41
C LYS A 25 23.63 -1.27 -3.63
N GLY A 26 22.63 -1.17 -2.79
CA GLY A 26 22.45 -0.01 -1.91
C GLY A 26 21.05 0.14 -1.37
N PHE A 27 20.92 0.99 -0.38
CA PHE A 27 19.64 1.40 0.15
C PHE A 27 18.95 2.40 -0.80
N TYR A 28 17.64 2.40 -0.79
CA TYR A 28 16.83 3.42 -1.40
C TYR A 28 15.60 3.75 -0.54
N LEU A 29 15.16 4.98 -0.66
CA LEU A 29 13.99 5.50 0.03
C LEU A 29 13.16 6.33 -0.94
N GLY A 30 11.85 6.22 -0.87
CA GLY A 30 11.00 7.00 -1.74
C GLY A 30 9.55 7.03 -1.33
N GLY A 31 8.75 7.60 -2.21
CA GLY A 31 7.31 7.69 -2.05
C GLY A 31 6.60 7.59 -3.37
N ALA A 32 5.31 7.29 -3.29
CA ALA A 32 4.44 7.22 -4.44
C ALA A 32 3.04 7.74 -4.10
N ILE A 33 2.33 8.16 -5.14
CA ILE A 33 0.91 8.49 -5.12
C ILE A 33 0.23 7.68 -6.21
N GLY A 34 -0.96 7.20 -5.93
CA GLY A 34 -1.70 6.37 -6.87
C GLY A 34 -3.20 6.44 -6.70
N THR A 35 -3.89 5.70 -7.55
CA THR A 35 -5.32 5.45 -7.39
C THR A 35 -5.57 4.51 -6.22
N SER A 36 -6.77 4.47 -5.72
CA SER A 36 -7.24 3.44 -4.81
C SER A 36 -8.35 2.65 -5.50
N GLY A 37 -8.25 1.33 -5.47
CA GLY A 37 -9.26 0.40 -5.96
C GLY A 37 -9.57 -0.65 -4.90
N ILE A 38 -10.80 -1.14 -4.89
CA ILE A 38 -11.25 -2.21 -4.00
C ILE A 38 -12.10 -3.21 -4.77
N ASP A 39 -11.73 -4.48 -4.66
CA ASP A 39 -12.58 -5.61 -5.02
C ASP A 39 -12.96 -6.34 -3.72
N ASP A 40 -14.24 -6.26 -3.38
CA ASP A 40 -14.79 -6.79 -2.12
C ASP A 40 -15.14 -8.28 -2.19
N GLY A 41 -14.80 -8.97 -3.29
CA GLY A 41 -15.07 -10.39 -3.48
C GLY A 41 -16.55 -10.78 -3.34
N GLY A 42 -17.47 -9.79 -3.42
CA GLY A 42 -18.90 -9.99 -3.25
C GLY A 42 -19.40 -9.97 -1.79
N LEU A 43 -18.61 -9.46 -0.84
CA LEU A 43 -19.01 -9.23 0.56
C LEU A 43 -20.37 -8.53 0.64
N VAL A 44 -20.59 -7.56 -0.25
CA VAL A 44 -21.81 -6.76 -0.30
C VAL A 44 -22.99 -7.50 -0.93
N SER A 45 -22.72 -8.44 -1.84
CA SER A 45 -23.78 -9.21 -2.49
C SER A 45 -24.45 -10.23 -1.56
N SER A 46 -23.79 -10.62 -0.47
CA SER A 46 -24.32 -11.54 0.53
C SER A 46 -25.12 -10.84 1.63
N THR A 47 -25.07 -9.51 1.72
CA THR A 47 -25.80 -8.72 2.71
C THR A 47 -27.15 -8.27 2.16
N ILE A 48 -28.20 -8.29 3.00
CA ILE A 48 -29.60 -7.95 2.62
C ILE A 48 -29.76 -6.48 2.19
N ALA A 49 -28.77 -5.61 2.45
CA ALA A 49 -28.78 -4.20 2.05
C ALA A 49 -27.89 -3.96 0.82
N PRO A 50 -28.36 -3.22 -0.19
CA PRO A 50 -27.56 -2.85 -1.35
C PRO A 50 -26.54 -1.76 -0.97
N VAL A 51 -25.37 -2.18 -0.53
CA VAL A 51 -24.22 -1.31 -0.21
C VAL A 51 -23.30 -1.26 -1.44
N THR A 52 -22.67 -0.12 -1.71
CA THR A 52 -21.65 0.03 -2.73
C THR A 52 -20.41 0.61 -2.09
N PHE A 53 -19.24 -0.01 -2.35
CA PHE A 53 -17.95 0.55 -1.97
C PHE A 53 -17.44 1.49 -3.07
N GLU A 54 -17.03 2.67 -2.69
CA GLU A 54 -16.38 3.63 -3.57
C GLU A 54 -15.10 4.11 -2.88
N ALA A 55 -13.97 3.96 -3.55
CA ALA A 55 -12.72 4.60 -3.15
C ALA A 55 -12.84 6.09 -3.52
N GLU A 56 -12.85 6.98 -2.54
CA GLU A 56 -13.00 8.42 -2.77
C GLU A 56 -11.64 9.14 -2.84
N ASP A 57 -10.57 8.54 -2.32
CA ASP A 57 -9.25 9.15 -2.18
C ASP A 57 -8.15 8.47 -3.01
N ASN A 58 -7.03 9.19 -3.12
CA ASN A 58 -5.81 8.66 -3.69
C ASN A 58 -5.04 7.84 -2.65
N SER A 59 -4.28 6.84 -3.12
CA SER A 59 -3.36 6.11 -2.28
C SER A 59 -2.03 6.84 -2.14
N TYR A 60 -1.42 6.75 -0.95
CA TYR A 60 -0.10 7.27 -0.65
C TYR A 60 0.80 6.15 -0.15
N ARG A 61 2.06 6.15 -0.58
CA ARG A 61 2.99 5.08 -0.25
C ARG A 61 4.36 5.62 0.12
N VAL A 62 4.95 5.03 1.15
CA VAL A 62 6.35 5.19 1.51
C VAL A 62 7.06 3.87 1.23
N ILE A 63 8.23 3.94 0.60
CA ILE A 63 9.02 2.79 0.17
C ILE A 63 10.41 2.93 0.75
N ALA A 64 10.90 1.90 1.44
CA ALA A 64 12.27 1.77 1.86
C ALA A 64 12.79 0.40 1.41
N GLY A 65 13.95 0.33 0.76
CA GLY A 65 14.45 -0.94 0.26
C GLY A 65 15.95 -1.04 0.19
N TYR A 66 16.41 -2.25 -0.09
CA TYR A 66 17.81 -2.56 -0.32
C TYR A 66 17.97 -3.41 -1.58
N LYS A 67 18.71 -2.91 -2.55
CA LYS A 67 19.12 -3.63 -3.77
C LYS A 67 20.32 -4.51 -3.44
N PHE A 68 20.20 -5.81 -3.62
CA PHE A 68 21.31 -6.76 -3.47
C PHE A 68 22.14 -6.85 -4.76
N ASN A 69 21.49 -6.67 -5.90
CA ASN A 69 22.07 -6.70 -7.24
C ASN A 69 21.06 -6.11 -8.26
N ARG A 70 21.35 -6.24 -9.57
CA ARG A 70 20.48 -5.76 -10.66
C ARG A 70 19.13 -6.46 -10.76
N ILE A 71 18.95 -7.58 -10.07
CA ILE A 71 17.74 -8.43 -10.20
C ILE A 71 16.91 -8.37 -8.94
N VAL A 72 17.53 -8.49 -7.76
CA VAL A 72 16.85 -8.74 -6.47
C VAL A 72 17.00 -7.56 -5.56
N SER A 73 15.89 -7.09 -5.01
CA SER A 73 15.81 -6.19 -3.87
C SER A 73 14.73 -6.63 -2.88
N ILE A 74 14.86 -6.19 -1.64
CA ILE A 74 13.82 -6.30 -0.62
C ILE A 74 13.27 -4.92 -0.35
N GLU A 75 11.96 -4.83 -0.15
CA GLU A 75 11.25 -3.59 0.13
C GLU A 75 10.40 -3.70 1.39
N LEU A 76 10.44 -2.67 2.20
CA LEU A 76 9.45 -2.36 3.22
C LEU A 76 8.59 -1.25 2.65
N GLN A 77 7.28 -1.43 2.68
CA GLN A 77 6.35 -0.43 2.20
C GLN A 77 5.27 -0.17 3.25
N TYR A 78 4.88 1.08 3.35
CA TYR A 78 3.69 1.49 4.07
C TYR A 78 2.77 2.19 3.09
N THR A 79 1.56 1.67 2.92
CA THR A 79 0.56 2.19 1.98
C THR A 79 -0.68 2.61 2.76
N ASP A 80 -1.11 3.85 2.56
CA ASP A 80 -2.42 4.35 2.95
C ASP A 80 -3.26 4.39 1.67
N TYR A 81 -4.34 3.61 1.64
CA TYR A 81 -5.22 3.51 0.46
C TYR A 81 -6.29 4.62 0.44
N GLY A 82 -6.26 5.53 1.44
CA GLY A 82 -7.27 6.56 1.58
C GLY A 82 -8.62 6.03 2.06
N ASP A 83 -9.62 6.88 2.02
CA ASP A 83 -10.95 6.55 2.52
C ASP A 83 -11.76 5.74 1.50
N VAL A 84 -12.28 4.61 1.94
CA VAL A 84 -13.26 3.77 1.24
C VAL A 84 -14.59 3.90 1.95
N VAL A 85 -15.57 4.47 1.25
CA VAL A 85 -16.89 4.75 1.82
C VAL A 85 -17.88 3.69 1.35
N ALA A 86 -18.50 3.03 2.32
CA ALA A 86 -19.61 2.13 2.08
C ALA A 86 -20.92 2.91 2.19
N LYS A 87 -21.63 3.11 1.06
CA LYS A 87 -22.89 3.86 1.00
C LYS A 87 -24.08 2.90 0.90
N ASN A 88 -25.04 3.04 1.81
CA ASN A 88 -26.32 2.36 1.70
C ASN A 88 -27.18 3.08 0.66
N LYS A 89 -27.62 2.36 -0.40
CA LYS A 89 -28.49 2.94 -1.45
C LYS A 89 -29.86 3.37 -0.95
N ALA A 90 -30.31 2.80 0.17
CA ALA A 90 -31.63 3.08 0.74
C ALA A 90 -31.62 4.27 1.73
N ASP A 91 -30.53 4.48 2.44
CA ASP A 91 -30.36 5.61 3.39
C ASP A 91 -28.93 6.14 3.31
N LYS A 92 -28.77 7.35 2.75
CA LYS A 92 -27.46 7.99 2.57
C LYS A 92 -26.76 8.39 3.87
N ASN A 93 -27.46 8.35 5.00
CA ASN A 93 -26.92 8.66 6.32
C ASN A 93 -26.45 7.40 7.06
N ASP A 94 -26.69 6.21 6.49
CA ASP A 94 -26.28 4.94 7.06
C ASP A 94 -25.14 4.36 6.21
N GLY A 95 -23.94 4.45 6.71
CA GLY A 95 -22.72 4.01 6.06
C GLY A 95 -21.56 3.91 7.03
N PHE A 96 -20.48 3.31 6.59
CA PHE A 96 -19.22 3.26 7.33
C PHE A 96 -18.06 3.63 6.40
N THR A 97 -17.00 4.14 6.99
CA THR A 97 -15.78 4.50 6.26
C THR A 97 -14.66 3.60 6.74
N TRP A 98 -13.96 3.00 5.80
CA TRP A 98 -12.68 2.31 6.03
C TRP A 98 -11.55 3.20 5.57
N THR A 99 -10.47 3.22 6.36
CA THR A 99 -9.20 3.86 5.95
C THR A 99 -8.10 2.80 5.97
N PRO A 100 -8.04 1.91 4.95
CA PRO A 100 -7.13 0.77 4.96
C PRO A 100 -5.67 1.21 4.90
N LYS A 101 -4.87 0.75 5.86
CA LYS A 101 -3.43 0.96 5.91
C LYS A 101 -2.72 -0.37 5.88
N MET A 102 -1.69 -0.46 5.04
CA MET A 102 -0.92 -1.68 4.83
C MET A 102 0.55 -1.44 5.14
N ALA A 103 1.11 -2.28 6.01
CA ALA A 103 2.56 -2.42 6.16
C ALA A 103 2.99 -3.72 5.51
N SER A 104 4.01 -3.69 4.64
CA SER A 104 4.44 -4.90 3.92
C SER A 104 5.94 -5.07 3.86
N VAL A 105 6.36 -6.32 3.72
CA VAL A 105 7.70 -6.73 3.35
C VAL A 105 7.62 -7.58 2.08
N ALA A 106 8.38 -7.19 1.05
CA ALA A 106 8.27 -7.81 -0.26
C ALA A 106 9.64 -7.99 -0.95
N ALA A 107 9.76 -9.05 -1.74
CA ALA A 107 10.81 -9.18 -2.72
C ALA A 107 10.42 -8.43 -3.99
N ASN A 108 11.30 -7.56 -4.48
CA ASN A 108 11.15 -6.89 -5.76
C ASN A 108 12.18 -7.49 -6.72
N LEU A 109 11.68 -8.18 -7.74
CA LEU A 109 12.45 -8.91 -8.73
C LEU A 109 12.33 -8.20 -10.08
N GLY A 110 13.45 -7.78 -10.64
CA GLY A 110 13.47 -7.07 -11.92
C GLY A 110 14.81 -7.20 -12.62
N TYR A 111 14.95 -6.56 -13.76
CA TYR A 111 16.22 -6.50 -14.48
C TYR A 111 16.49 -5.10 -15.01
N THR A 112 17.60 -4.51 -14.56
CA THR A 112 18.02 -3.18 -15.01
C THR A 112 18.79 -3.27 -16.32
N PHE A 113 18.21 -2.70 -17.38
CA PHE A 113 18.86 -2.56 -18.68
C PHE A 113 19.86 -1.40 -18.68
N ASN A 114 20.76 -1.40 -19.66
CA ASN A 114 21.80 -0.36 -19.78
C ASN A 114 21.26 1.06 -20.04
N ASN A 115 20.03 1.17 -20.52
CA ASN A 115 19.33 2.45 -20.70
C ASN A 115 18.65 2.99 -19.42
N GLY A 116 18.82 2.30 -18.29
CA GLY A 116 18.24 2.69 -17.00
C GLY A 116 16.79 2.22 -16.77
N VAL A 117 16.18 1.53 -17.73
CA VAL A 117 14.84 0.95 -17.58
C VAL A 117 14.93 -0.38 -16.84
N ARG A 118 14.05 -0.61 -15.87
CA ARG A 118 13.96 -1.84 -15.06
C ARG A 118 12.50 -2.26 -14.92
N PRO A 119 11.98 -3.18 -15.74
CA PRO A 119 10.75 -3.89 -15.44
C PRO A 119 10.94 -4.73 -14.17
N PHE A 120 9.92 -4.78 -13.33
CA PHE A 120 9.96 -5.54 -12.08
C PHE A 120 8.61 -6.17 -11.75
N GLY A 121 8.67 -7.24 -10.97
CA GLY A 121 7.55 -7.82 -10.25
C GLY A 121 7.84 -7.77 -8.75
N ILE A 122 6.79 -7.66 -7.96
CA ILE A 122 6.87 -7.65 -6.50
C ILE A 122 5.96 -8.72 -5.92
N ILE A 123 6.45 -9.42 -4.88
CA ILE A 123 5.67 -10.37 -4.10
C ILE A 123 6.11 -10.31 -2.65
N GLY A 124 5.16 -10.32 -1.72
CA GLY A 124 5.46 -10.20 -0.30
C GLY A 124 4.28 -10.51 0.60
N LEU A 125 4.50 -10.24 1.87
CA LEU A 125 3.47 -10.32 2.91
C LEU A 125 3.11 -8.92 3.37
N SER A 126 1.83 -8.70 3.64
CA SER A 126 1.33 -7.45 4.20
C SER A 126 0.54 -7.70 5.48
N SER A 127 0.55 -6.71 6.36
CA SER A 127 -0.34 -6.61 7.50
C SER A 127 -1.30 -5.46 7.23
N VAL A 128 -2.60 -5.74 7.33
CA VAL A 128 -3.67 -4.78 7.15
C VAL A 128 -4.15 -4.24 8.49
N ASP A 129 -4.44 -2.94 8.52
CA ASP A 129 -5.19 -2.24 9.56
C ASP A 129 -6.32 -1.48 8.84
N LEU A 130 -7.57 -1.85 9.09
CA LEU A 130 -8.73 -1.32 8.38
C LEU A 130 -9.22 0.02 8.96
N ASP A 131 -8.82 0.38 10.19
CA ASP A 131 -9.24 1.60 10.94
C ASP A 131 -10.72 1.98 10.67
N MET A 132 -11.63 1.04 10.99
CA MET A 132 -13.07 1.17 10.70
C MET A 132 -13.72 2.25 11.58
N LYS A 133 -14.52 3.13 10.96
CA LYS A 133 -15.32 4.15 11.64
C LYS A 133 -16.77 4.06 11.19
N LEU A 134 -17.70 4.12 12.16
CA LEU A 134 -19.12 4.24 11.91
C LEU A 134 -19.47 5.67 11.43
N ALA A 135 -20.67 5.85 10.85
CA ALA A 135 -21.13 7.13 10.32
C ALA A 135 -21.15 8.26 11.38
N ASP A 136 -21.23 7.93 12.68
CA ASP A 136 -21.15 8.87 13.80
C ASP A 136 -19.71 9.17 14.25
N GLY A 137 -18.70 8.60 13.57
CA GLY A 137 -17.28 8.73 13.89
C GLY A 137 -16.81 7.85 15.05
N SER A 138 -17.68 7.04 15.66
CA SER A 138 -17.31 6.07 16.69
C SER A 138 -16.62 4.85 16.08
N ARG A 139 -15.79 4.15 16.88
CA ARG A 139 -15.23 2.85 16.50
C ARG A 139 -16.17 1.72 16.91
N PRO A 140 -16.35 0.67 16.09
CA PRO A 140 -17.07 -0.51 16.52
C PRO A 140 -16.45 -1.09 17.80
N SER A 141 -17.29 -1.69 18.65
CA SER A 141 -16.79 -2.36 19.86
C SER A 141 -15.87 -3.51 19.48
N SER A 142 -14.66 -3.54 20.01
CA SER A 142 -13.57 -4.48 19.67
C SER A 142 -13.87 -5.96 19.95
N SER A 143 -15.09 -6.33 20.35
CA SER A 143 -15.49 -7.73 20.61
C SER A 143 -16.01 -8.46 19.39
N ASP A 144 -16.37 -7.76 18.32
CA ASP A 144 -17.09 -8.35 17.18
C ASP A 144 -16.37 -8.25 15.84
N PHE A 145 -15.24 -7.52 15.78
CA PHE A 145 -14.44 -7.33 14.56
C PHE A 145 -12.95 -7.33 14.85
N ASP A 146 -12.19 -8.19 14.15
CA ASP A 146 -10.73 -8.11 14.08
C ASP A 146 -10.38 -7.23 12.89
N ASP A 147 -9.96 -5.98 13.17
CA ASP A 147 -9.59 -4.96 12.18
C ASP A 147 -8.16 -5.11 11.67
N THR A 148 -7.44 -6.15 12.11
CA THR A 148 -6.09 -6.47 11.67
C THR A 148 -6.03 -7.82 10.97
N GLY A 149 -5.27 -7.92 9.90
CA GLY A 149 -5.12 -9.15 9.14
C GLY A 149 -3.76 -9.29 8.48
N THR A 150 -3.50 -10.48 7.96
CA THR A 150 -2.31 -10.75 7.13
C THR A 150 -2.76 -10.98 5.70
N GLY A 151 -2.05 -10.36 4.75
CA GLY A 151 -2.33 -10.47 3.33
C GLY A 151 -1.08 -10.81 2.51
N VAL A 152 -1.31 -11.00 1.23
CA VAL A 152 -0.26 -11.19 0.23
C VAL A 152 -0.23 -9.95 -0.67
N ARG A 153 0.94 -9.32 -0.76
CA ARG A 153 1.22 -8.24 -1.71
C ARG A 153 1.81 -8.80 -2.98
N TYR A 154 1.30 -8.35 -4.12
CA TYR A 154 1.87 -8.65 -5.43
C TYR A 154 1.70 -7.47 -6.38
N GLY A 155 2.53 -7.42 -7.43
CA GLY A 155 2.42 -6.33 -8.39
C GLY A 155 3.46 -6.41 -9.49
N VAL A 156 3.34 -5.48 -10.43
CA VAL A 156 4.26 -5.32 -11.54
C VAL A 156 4.49 -3.84 -11.84
N GLY A 157 5.63 -3.51 -12.41
CA GLY A 157 5.91 -2.13 -12.76
C GLY A 157 7.15 -1.94 -13.59
N VAL A 158 7.45 -0.67 -13.85
CA VAL A 158 8.66 -0.24 -14.53
C VAL A 158 9.31 0.88 -13.71
N GLU A 159 10.59 0.75 -13.46
CA GLU A 159 11.44 1.78 -12.86
C GLU A 159 12.35 2.35 -13.95
N PHE A 160 12.55 3.64 -13.93
CA PHE A 160 13.49 4.34 -14.82
C PHE A 160 14.47 5.16 -13.99
N THR A 161 15.74 4.81 -14.08
CA THR A 161 16.84 5.55 -13.46
C THR A 161 17.61 6.28 -14.56
N PRO A 162 17.46 7.62 -14.70
CA PRO A 162 18.15 8.36 -15.73
C PRO A 162 19.68 8.23 -15.57
N PRO A 163 20.45 7.92 -16.61
CA PRO A 163 21.90 7.72 -16.48
C PRO A 163 22.67 8.93 -15.94
N ARG A 164 22.13 10.14 -16.13
CA ARG A 164 22.72 11.40 -15.61
C ARG A 164 22.30 11.72 -14.17
N LEU A 165 21.29 11.04 -13.64
CA LEU A 165 20.74 11.21 -12.30
C LEU A 165 20.56 9.84 -11.63
N SER A 166 21.65 9.10 -11.55
CA SER A 166 21.65 7.70 -11.08
C SER A 166 21.15 7.53 -9.64
N ALA A 167 21.14 8.61 -8.86
CA ALA A 167 20.57 8.63 -7.52
C ALA A 167 19.02 8.67 -7.51
N LEU A 168 18.38 9.04 -8.62
CA LEU A 168 16.92 9.18 -8.71
C LEU A 168 16.35 8.10 -9.63
N SER A 169 15.37 7.36 -9.13
CA SER A 169 14.57 6.44 -9.95
C SER A 169 13.11 6.86 -9.91
N LEU A 170 12.47 6.86 -11.07
CA LEU A 170 11.03 7.07 -11.23
C LEU A 170 10.36 5.73 -11.39
N ARG A 171 9.20 5.52 -10.79
CA ARG A 171 8.42 4.28 -10.85
C ARG A 171 7.01 4.52 -11.37
N LEU A 172 6.54 3.59 -12.19
CA LEU A 172 5.15 3.43 -12.56
C LEU A 172 4.79 1.96 -12.34
N GLY A 173 3.73 1.69 -11.60
CA GLY A 173 3.37 0.31 -11.29
C GLY A 173 1.91 0.12 -10.91
N TYR A 174 1.55 -1.14 -10.86
CA TYR A 174 0.30 -1.64 -10.28
C TYR A 174 0.65 -2.63 -9.19
N GLU A 175 0.14 -2.42 -7.99
CA GLU A 175 0.30 -3.31 -6.85
C GLU A 175 -1.03 -3.55 -6.16
N ALA A 176 -1.19 -4.76 -5.66
CA ALA A 176 -2.39 -5.19 -4.95
C ALA A 176 -2.02 -5.94 -3.67
N ASP A 177 -2.90 -5.80 -2.66
CA ASP A 177 -2.88 -6.55 -1.40
C ASP A 177 -4.15 -7.39 -1.32
N ALA A 178 -3.99 -8.73 -1.31
CA ALA A 178 -5.09 -9.66 -1.11
C ALA A 178 -5.07 -10.19 0.32
N PHE A 179 -6.19 -10.11 1.02
CA PHE A 179 -6.37 -10.59 2.38
C PHE A 179 -7.78 -11.13 2.59
N THR A 180 -7.95 -11.97 3.61
CA THR A 180 -9.26 -12.57 3.94
C THR A 180 -9.83 -11.86 5.16
N VAL A 181 -11.10 -11.46 5.06
CA VAL A 181 -11.89 -10.92 6.18
C VAL A 181 -12.82 -12.02 6.71
N GLU A 182 -12.80 -12.19 8.02
CA GLU A 182 -13.67 -13.14 8.71
C GLU A 182 -14.88 -12.39 9.29
N THR A 183 -16.08 -12.83 8.90
CA THR A 183 -17.34 -12.28 9.38
C THR A 183 -18.17 -13.39 10.04
N TYR A 184 -18.88 -13.10 11.11
CA TYR A 184 -19.75 -14.05 11.78
C TYR A 184 -21.22 -13.78 11.47
N GLU A 185 -21.87 -14.69 10.74
CA GLU A 185 -23.33 -14.71 10.58
C GLU A 185 -23.94 -15.67 11.62
N GLY A 186 -24.28 -15.14 12.80
CA GLY A 186 -24.73 -15.96 13.94
C GLY A 186 -23.60 -16.85 14.46
N TYR A 187 -23.71 -18.18 14.29
CA TYR A 187 -22.68 -19.15 14.68
C TYR A 187 -21.82 -19.63 13.51
N ARG A 188 -22.03 -19.10 12.30
CA ARG A 188 -21.31 -19.52 11.10
C ARG A 188 -20.22 -18.48 10.76
N LYS A 189 -18.99 -18.97 10.66
CA LYS A 189 -17.86 -18.19 10.14
C LYS A 189 -17.98 -18.11 8.62
N VAL A 190 -17.95 -16.91 8.06
CA VAL A 190 -17.88 -16.64 6.62
C VAL A 190 -16.54 -15.95 6.34
N GLU A 191 -15.77 -16.53 5.44
CA GLU A 191 -14.49 -15.98 4.97
C GLU A 191 -14.71 -15.34 3.61
N THR A 192 -14.25 -14.10 3.44
CA THR A 192 -14.33 -13.37 2.17
C THR A 192 -12.98 -12.78 1.82
N ASP A 193 -12.54 -13.02 0.59
CA ASP A 193 -11.32 -12.47 0.07
C ASP A 193 -11.55 -11.04 -0.44
N VAL A 194 -10.73 -10.12 0.02
CA VAL A 194 -10.74 -8.70 -0.36
C VAL A 194 -9.41 -8.37 -1.01
N VAL A 195 -9.46 -7.60 -2.09
CA VAL A 195 -8.28 -7.10 -2.78
C VAL A 195 -8.33 -5.57 -2.82
N LEU A 196 -7.28 -4.94 -2.30
CA LEU A 196 -7.02 -3.52 -2.45
C LEU A 196 -5.94 -3.33 -3.48
N ASP A 197 -6.16 -2.47 -4.46
CA ASP A 197 -5.20 -2.26 -5.54
C ASP A 197 -4.92 -0.77 -5.80
N SER A 198 -3.81 -0.51 -6.47
CA SER A 198 -3.37 0.84 -6.79
C SER A 198 -2.51 0.85 -8.04
N PHE A 199 -2.89 1.69 -9.01
CA PHE A 199 -1.95 2.20 -10.01
C PHE A 199 -1.23 3.40 -9.43
N TYR A 200 0.10 3.40 -9.43
CA TYR A 200 0.87 4.45 -8.79
C TYR A 200 2.02 4.98 -9.66
N PHE A 201 2.34 6.24 -9.40
CA PHE A 201 3.57 6.88 -9.83
C PHE A 201 4.38 7.27 -8.60
N GLY A 202 5.69 7.02 -8.63
CA GLY A 202 6.56 7.28 -7.50
C GLY A 202 7.97 7.64 -7.90
N ALA A 203 8.75 8.05 -6.90
CA ALA A 203 10.16 8.31 -7.02
C ALA A 203 10.92 7.74 -5.82
N THR A 204 12.11 7.21 -6.08
CA THR A 204 13.01 6.71 -5.05
C THR A 204 14.40 7.33 -5.21
N TYR A 205 15.03 7.62 -4.09
CA TYR A 205 16.43 8.05 -4.03
C TYR A 205 17.31 6.88 -3.64
N ASN A 206 18.33 6.59 -4.44
CA ASN A 206 19.32 5.54 -4.23
C ASN A 206 20.55 6.14 -3.55
N PHE A 207 21.02 5.51 -2.47
CA PHE A 207 22.16 5.94 -1.66
C PHE A 207 23.45 5.22 -2.06
#